data_1e47766dc0a8fb6e3839905e6a9da8ea
#
_entry.id   1e47766dc0a8fb6e3839905e6a9da8ea
#
_cell.length_a   1.000
_cell.length_b   1.000
_cell.length_c   1.000
_cell.angle_alpha   90.00
_cell.angle_beta   90.00
_cell.angle_gamma   90.00
#
_symmetry.space_group_name_H-M   'P 1'
#
loop_
_entity.id
_entity.type
_entity.pdbx_description
1 polymer ?
#
loop_
_entity_poly.entity_id
_entity_poly.type
_entity_poly.pdbx_seq_one_letter_code
_entity_poly.pdbx_strand_id
1 'polypeptide(L)'
;MKNFGLRWLPTTSYKFWCMLLLAMMLLGLCPAILAQESFVFPIEGERARVTFVQGEVRRQTAADTSWSALPLGTFVQAGERIMTMKGGRLELQLPDRSIIRFDEDSDVRLVKAEYNPAQSKRNVHFSLALGKTWANIQDVFGSSKGVQVETDNAIVGVRGTVFRLNLLADRSAMIRVYRGKVAVRKPQRIPAPGEPGSQIQRVPGPTRVPGPHRVTVEEWIRIVEAMQQITVSAEGIPSRPRTFSMEEDLNDWVQWNLDRDLQI
;
A
#
# COMPACT_ATOMS: atom_id res chain seq x y z
N MET A 1 8.11 90.39 -43.33
CA MET A 1 9.28 89.52 -43.13
C MET A 1 9.23 89.07 -41.66
N LYS A 2 8.73 87.88 -41.40
CA LYS A 2 8.57 87.30 -40.06
C LYS A 2 9.30 85.95 -40.02
N ASN A 3 10.41 85.91 -39.24
CA ASN A 3 11.19 84.72 -39.03
C ASN A 3 10.43 83.76 -38.11
N PHE A 4 10.18 82.48 -38.54
CA PHE A 4 9.70 81.42 -37.75
C PHE A 4 10.89 80.65 -37.14
N GLY A 5 11.12 80.81 -35.83
CA GLY A 5 12.09 80.02 -35.08
C GLY A 5 11.65 78.59 -34.82
N LEU A 6 12.42 77.61 -35.26
CA LEU A 6 12.26 76.22 -34.87
C LEU A 6 12.65 76.06 -33.39
N ARG A 7 11.68 75.66 -32.58
CA ARG A 7 11.91 75.27 -31.20
C ARG A 7 12.43 73.81 -31.14
N TRP A 8 13.67 73.69 -30.62
CA TRP A 8 14.24 72.35 -30.32
C TRP A 8 13.52 71.72 -29.16
N LEU A 9 13.00 70.50 -29.36
CA LEU A 9 12.43 69.62 -28.30
C LEU A 9 13.62 68.94 -27.59
N PRO A 10 13.58 68.79 -26.25
CA PRO A 10 14.67 68.17 -25.50
C PRO A 10 14.74 66.65 -25.74
N THR A 11 15.92 66.20 -26.15
CA THR A 11 16.28 64.80 -26.48
C THR A 11 16.35 63.86 -25.28
N THR A 12 15.86 64.25 -24.11
CA THR A 12 15.97 63.52 -22.88
C THR A 12 14.77 62.52 -22.64
N SER A 13 13.69 62.65 -23.45
CA SER A 13 12.45 61.93 -23.18
C SER A 13 12.48 60.48 -23.67
N TYR A 14 13.19 60.14 -24.76
CA TYR A 14 13.14 58.77 -25.31
C TYR A 14 13.99 57.79 -24.50
N LYS A 15 15.08 58.21 -23.84
CA LYS A 15 15.88 57.33 -22.97
C LYS A 15 15.12 56.88 -21.74
N PHE A 16 14.27 57.74 -21.20
CA PHE A 16 13.41 57.42 -20.06
C PHE A 16 12.32 56.42 -20.45
N TRP A 17 11.70 56.57 -21.61
CA TRP A 17 10.70 55.63 -22.13
C TRP A 17 11.30 54.29 -22.52
N CYS A 18 12.53 54.26 -23.09
CA CYS A 18 13.23 53.00 -23.38
C CYS A 18 13.62 52.24 -22.10
N MET A 19 14.04 52.95 -21.04
CA MET A 19 14.31 52.30 -19.73
C MET A 19 13.05 51.75 -19.08
N LEU A 20 11.91 52.45 -19.22
CA LEU A 20 10.63 51.99 -18.66
C LEU A 20 10.08 50.76 -19.40
N LEU A 21 10.23 50.73 -20.73
CA LEU A 21 9.86 49.53 -21.53
C LEU A 21 10.79 48.33 -21.27
N LEU A 22 12.12 48.60 -21.06
CA LEU A 22 13.05 47.53 -20.72
C LEU A 22 12.79 46.97 -19.31
N ALA A 23 12.43 47.83 -18.34
CA ALA A 23 12.03 47.43 -17.01
C ALA A 23 10.70 46.61 -17.00
N MET A 24 9.74 46.98 -17.84
CA MET A 24 8.48 46.22 -18.01
C MET A 24 8.71 44.87 -18.69
N MET A 25 9.68 44.77 -19.60
CA MET A 25 10.02 43.51 -20.27
C MET A 25 10.79 42.56 -19.33
N LEU A 26 11.57 43.06 -18.38
CA LEU A 26 12.27 42.28 -17.35
C LEU A 26 11.33 41.81 -16.22
N LEU A 27 10.25 42.54 -15.95
CA LEU A 27 9.21 42.12 -14.99
C LEU A 27 8.23 41.08 -15.56
N GLY A 28 8.17 40.92 -16.90
CA GLY A 28 7.30 39.96 -17.58
C GLY A 28 7.91 38.55 -17.73
N LEU A 29 9.21 38.36 -17.42
CA LEU A 29 9.87 37.05 -17.42
C LEU A 29 9.99 36.49 -16.01
N CYS A 30 8.89 36.50 -15.25
CA CYS A 30 8.75 35.57 -14.16
C CYS A 30 8.39 34.22 -14.82
N PRO A 31 9.25 33.17 -14.81
CA PRO A 31 8.79 31.84 -15.17
C PRO A 31 7.71 31.53 -14.14
N ALA A 32 6.44 31.53 -14.55
CA ALA A 32 5.42 30.84 -13.81
C ALA A 32 5.91 29.40 -13.70
N ILE A 33 6.57 29.09 -12.59
CA ILE A 33 6.74 27.73 -12.12
C ILE A 33 5.30 27.27 -11.95
N LEU A 34 4.78 26.65 -13.01
CA LEU A 34 3.60 25.82 -12.91
C LEU A 34 3.98 24.75 -11.91
N ALA A 35 3.73 25.01 -10.64
CA ALA A 35 3.61 23.98 -9.67
C ALA A 35 2.56 23.04 -10.27
N GLN A 36 3.01 21.94 -10.87
CA GLN A 36 2.14 20.81 -11.14
C GLN A 36 1.69 20.35 -9.77
N GLU A 37 0.62 20.97 -9.27
CA GLU A 37 -0.17 20.36 -8.22
C GLU A 37 -0.62 19.04 -8.81
N SER A 38 0.04 17.98 -8.36
CA SER A 38 -0.44 16.64 -8.59
C SER A 38 -1.82 16.62 -7.96
N PHE A 39 -2.84 16.79 -8.79
CA PHE A 39 -4.23 16.64 -8.39
C PHE A 39 -4.40 15.17 -8.00
N VAL A 40 -4.09 14.88 -6.74
CA VAL A 40 -4.38 13.59 -6.14
C VAL A 40 -5.87 13.61 -5.85
N PHE A 41 -6.65 13.14 -6.82
CA PHE A 41 -8.05 12.86 -6.57
C PHE A 41 -8.12 11.87 -5.40
N PRO A 42 -8.83 12.19 -4.31
CA PRO A 42 -9.05 11.21 -3.27
C PRO A 42 -9.68 9.98 -3.90
N ILE A 43 -9.09 8.82 -3.68
CA ILE A 43 -9.67 7.55 -4.12
C ILE A 43 -10.89 7.34 -3.25
N GLU A 44 -12.07 7.69 -3.76
CA GLU A 44 -13.32 7.43 -3.06
C GLU A 44 -13.69 5.96 -3.19
N GLY A 45 -14.06 5.35 -2.08
CA GLY A 45 -14.67 4.03 -2.06
C GLY A 45 -13.76 2.89 -1.63
N GLU A 46 -14.33 1.71 -1.66
CA GLU A 46 -13.79 0.45 -1.16
C GLU A 46 -12.92 -0.26 -2.22
N ARG A 47 -11.91 0.45 -2.76
CA ARG A 47 -11.11 -0.04 -3.89
C ARG A 47 -9.65 0.43 -3.79
N ALA A 48 -8.74 -0.33 -4.40
CA ALA A 48 -7.34 0.03 -4.58
C ALA A 48 -7.09 0.48 -6.02
N ARG A 49 -6.27 1.51 -6.20
CA ARG A 49 -5.90 2.00 -7.53
C ARG A 49 -4.61 1.33 -8.00
N VAL A 50 -4.56 0.89 -9.24
CA VAL A 50 -3.35 0.40 -9.90
C VAL A 50 -2.48 1.59 -10.28
N THR A 51 -1.32 1.74 -9.63
CA THR A 51 -0.39 2.87 -9.83
C THR A 51 0.88 2.47 -10.56
N PHE A 52 1.15 1.16 -10.69
CA PHE A 52 2.24 0.64 -11.49
C PHE A 52 1.92 -0.78 -11.97
N VAL A 53 2.29 -1.06 -13.22
CA VAL A 53 2.23 -2.39 -13.83
C VAL A 53 3.50 -2.58 -14.66
N GLN A 54 4.20 -3.67 -14.47
CA GLN A 54 5.29 -4.13 -15.30
C GLN A 54 5.01 -5.58 -15.72
N GLY A 55 5.36 -5.92 -16.96
CA GLY A 55 5.14 -7.27 -17.47
C GLY A 55 3.65 -7.65 -17.54
N GLU A 56 3.38 -8.94 -17.49
CA GLU A 56 2.01 -9.46 -17.58
C GLU A 56 1.36 -9.57 -16.19
N VAL A 57 0.28 -8.80 -15.98
CA VAL A 57 -0.55 -8.85 -14.78
C VAL A 57 -2.00 -9.09 -15.20
N ARG A 58 -2.62 -10.09 -14.63
CA ARG A 58 -3.99 -10.52 -14.92
C ARG A 58 -4.89 -10.34 -13.70
N ARG A 59 -6.16 -10.05 -13.95
CA ARG A 59 -7.19 -10.06 -12.92
C ARG A 59 -8.35 -10.97 -13.29
N GLN A 60 -9.02 -11.46 -12.27
CA GLN A 60 -10.30 -12.14 -12.32
C GLN A 60 -11.25 -11.37 -11.42
N THR A 61 -12.38 -10.92 -11.96
CA THR A 61 -13.38 -10.18 -11.17
C THR A 61 -14.21 -11.14 -10.32
N ALA A 62 -14.92 -10.61 -9.31
CA ALA A 62 -15.81 -11.44 -8.49
C ALA A 62 -17.00 -12.01 -9.29
N ALA A 63 -17.40 -11.34 -10.37
CA ALA A 63 -18.56 -11.72 -11.19
C ALA A 63 -18.19 -12.66 -12.35
N ASP A 64 -16.91 -12.72 -12.75
CA ASP A 64 -16.44 -13.46 -13.92
C ASP A 64 -15.23 -14.31 -13.57
N THR A 65 -15.26 -15.57 -13.96
CA THR A 65 -14.16 -16.52 -13.76
C THR A 65 -13.07 -16.41 -14.82
N SER A 66 -13.25 -15.60 -15.85
CA SER A 66 -12.25 -15.36 -16.90
C SER A 66 -11.13 -14.43 -16.42
N TRP A 67 -9.91 -14.65 -16.93
CA TRP A 67 -8.77 -13.79 -16.68
C TRP A 67 -8.66 -12.72 -17.74
N SER A 68 -8.51 -11.47 -17.34
CA SER A 68 -8.25 -10.33 -18.20
C SER A 68 -7.00 -9.59 -17.78
N ALA A 69 -6.39 -8.81 -18.69
CA ALA A 69 -5.28 -7.94 -18.35
C ALA A 69 -5.71 -6.91 -17.30
N LEU A 70 -4.80 -6.54 -16.40
CA LEU A 70 -4.99 -5.48 -15.42
C LEU A 70 -4.25 -4.20 -15.84
N PRO A 71 -4.93 -3.21 -16.47
CA PRO A 71 -4.27 -2.00 -16.94
C PRO A 71 -3.91 -1.04 -15.81
N LEU A 72 -2.85 -0.24 -16.04
CA LEU A 72 -2.50 0.91 -15.21
C LEU A 72 -3.69 1.88 -15.06
N GLY A 73 -3.85 2.48 -13.90
CA GLY A 73 -4.89 3.48 -13.61
C GLY A 73 -6.27 2.90 -13.28
N THR A 74 -6.48 1.60 -13.47
CA THR A 74 -7.73 0.93 -13.10
C THR A 74 -7.85 0.73 -11.59
N PHE A 75 -9.02 0.28 -11.17
CA PHE A 75 -9.30 -0.02 -9.76
C PHE A 75 -9.51 -1.50 -9.56
N VAL A 76 -9.03 -1.99 -8.43
CA VAL A 76 -9.26 -3.35 -7.90
C VAL A 76 -10.24 -3.26 -6.76
N GLN A 77 -11.26 -4.10 -6.76
CA GLN A 77 -12.33 -4.15 -5.76
C GLN A 77 -12.25 -5.41 -4.90
N ALA A 78 -12.97 -5.41 -3.79
CA ALA A 78 -13.10 -6.59 -2.95
C ALA A 78 -13.70 -7.76 -3.73
N GLY A 79 -13.14 -8.96 -3.53
CA GLY A 79 -13.49 -10.18 -4.25
C GLY A 79 -12.63 -10.46 -5.49
N GLU A 80 -11.93 -9.47 -6.04
CA GLU A 80 -11.06 -9.67 -7.20
C GLU A 80 -9.76 -10.39 -6.86
N ARG A 81 -9.32 -11.26 -7.77
CA ARG A 81 -8.07 -11.99 -7.71
C ARG A 81 -7.12 -11.47 -8.77
N ILE A 82 -5.85 -11.38 -8.44
CA ILE A 82 -4.81 -10.85 -9.31
C ILE A 82 -3.66 -11.85 -9.36
N MET A 83 -3.10 -12.04 -10.53
CA MET A 83 -1.87 -12.81 -10.75
C MET A 83 -0.84 -11.95 -11.47
N THR A 84 0.36 -11.89 -10.92
CA THR A 84 1.54 -11.40 -11.63
C THR A 84 2.27 -12.59 -12.23
N MET A 85 2.53 -12.55 -13.53
CA MET A 85 3.28 -13.60 -14.21
C MET A 85 4.79 -13.34 -14.08
N LYS A 86 5.61 -14.24 -14.63
CA LYS A 86 7.07 -14.09 -14.63
C LYS A 86 7.50 -12.73 -15.19
N GLY A 87 8.36 -12.02 -14.48
CA GLY A 87 8.78 -10.65 -14.79
C GLY A 87 7.70 -9.60 -14.53
N GLY A 88 6.54 -10.01 -14.01
CA GLY A 88 5.42 -9.12 -13.69
C GLY A 88 5.59 -8.43 -12.32
N ARG A 89 5.24 -7.16 -12.23
CA ARG A 89 5.17 -6.40 -10.96
C ARG A 89 3.94 -5.53 -10.95
N LEU A 90 3.34 -5.41 -9.79
CA LEU A 90 2.13 -4.61 -9.56
C LEU A 90 2.30 -3.71 -8.35
N GLU A 91 1.82 -2.48 -8.45
CA GLU A 91 1.65 -1.58 -7.31
C GLU A 91 0.19 -1.15 -7.19
N LEU A 92 -0.35 -1.27 -6.00
CA LEU A 92 -1.68 -0.81 -5.61
C LEU A 92 -1.56 0.30 -4.58
N GLN A 93 -2.27 1.39 -4.81
CA GLN A 93 -2.46 2.47 -3.85
C GLN A 93 -3.83 2.38 -3.20
N LEU A 94 -3.86 2.41 -1.89
CA LEU A 94 -5.08 2.48 -1.09
C LEU A 94 -5.57 3.93 -0.94
N PRO A 95 -6.84 4.16 -0.55
CA PRO A 95 -7.39 5.51 -0.37
C PRO A 95 -6.62 6.39 0.63
N ASP A 96 -5.94 5.80 1.60
CA ASP A 96 -5.12 6.48 2.61
C ASP A 96 -3.66 6.70 2.18
N ARG A 97 -3.36 6.52 0.90
CA ARG A 97 -2.03 6.55 0.28
C ARG A 97 -1.09 5.43 0.72
N SER A 98 -1.56 4.43 1.46
CA SER A 98 -0.79 3.21 1.67
C SER A 98 -0.52 2.52 0.34
N ILE A 99 0.69 1.98 0.19
CA ILE A 99 1.13 1.28 -1.01
C ILE A 99 1.33 -0.20 -0.70
N ILE A 100 0.83 -1.05 -1.59
CA ILE A 100 1.09 -2.49 -1.54
C ILE A 100 1.57 -2.91 -2.92
N ARG A 101 2.70 -3.65 -2.96
CA ARG A 101 3.32 -4.13 -4.19
C ARG A 101 3.46 -5.63 -4.17
N PHE A 102 3.36 -6.22 -5.35
CA PHE A 102 3.51 -7.65 -5.58
C PHE A 102 4.60 -7.88 -6.64
N ASP A 103 5.51 -8.82 -6.33
CA ASP A 103 6.56 -9.25 -7.26
C ASP A 103 6.00 -10.26 -8.27
N GLU A 104 6.85 -10.72 -9.17
CA GLU A 104 6.52 -11.80 -10.11
C GLU A 104 5.98 -13.06 -9.41
N ASP A 105 5.26 -13.87 -10.17
CA ASP A 105 4.70 -15.16 -9.71
C ASP A 105 3.88 -15.05 -8.41
N SER A 106 3.16 -13.93 -8.24
CA SER A 106 2.28 -13.72 -7.08
C SER A 106 0.82 -13.95 -7.45
N ASP A 107 0.10 -14.57 -6.53
CA ASP A 107 -1.34 -14.81 -6.59
C ASP A 107 -1.99 -14.22 -5.36
N VAL A 108 -2.77 -13.16 -5.55
CA VAL A 108 -3.36 -12.37 -4.47
C VAL A 108 -4.82 -12.08 -4.73
N ARG A 109 -5.61 -12.09 -3.65
CA ARG A 109 -7.01 -11.65 -3.65
C ARG A 109 -7.19 -10.47 -2.74
N LEU A 110 -7.87 -9.42 -3.20
CA LEU A 110 -8.38 -8.36 -2.34
C LEU A 110 -9.69 -8.86 -1.70
N VAL A 111 -9.60 -9.33 -0.46
CA VAL A 111 -10.77 -9.93 0.24
C VAL A 111 -11.71 -8.84 0.73
N LYS A 112 -11.14 -7.74 1.23
CA LYS A 112 -11.88 -6.63 1.83
C LYS A 112 -11.16 -5.31 1.63
N ALA A 113 -11.93 -4.25 1.33
CA ALA A 113 -11.42 -2.91 1.19
C ALA A 113 -12.46 -1.92 1.73
N GLU A 114 -12.50 -1.73 3.05
CA GLU A 114 -13.38 -0.75 3.69
C GLU A 114 -12.55 0.46 4.11
N TYR A 115 -12.96 1.64 3.67
CA TYR A 115 -12.36 2.90 4.06
C TYR A 115 -13.45 3.94 4.32
N ASN A 116 -13.50 4.44 5.55
CA ASN A 116 -14.41 5.51 5.96
C ASN A 116 -13.61 6.59 6.71
N PRO A 117 -13.22 7.68 6.04
CA PRO A 117 -12.40 8.74 6.64
C PRO A 117 -13.17 9.48 7.75
N ALA A 118 -14.48 9.64 7.63
CA ALA A 118 -15.30 10.33 8.64
C ALA A 118 -15.34 9.59 9.99
N GLN A 119 -15.19 8.26 9.95
CA GLN A 119 -15.15 7.39 11.13
C GLN A 119 -13.72 6.96 11.49
N SER A 120 -12.70 7.48 10.79
CA SER A 120 -11.31 7.02 10.91
C SER A 120 -11.20 5.48 10.85
N LYS A 121 -12.03 4.86 9.99
CA LYS A 121 -12.12 3.40 9.86
C LYS A 121 -11.43 2.96 8.57
N ARG A 122 -10.45 2.08 8.71
CA ARG A 122 -9.79 1.36 7.62
C ARG A 122 -9.78 -0.13 7.95
N ASN A 123 -10.25 -0.97 7.04
CA ASN A 123 -10.21 -2.41 7.17
C ASN A 123 -9.95 -3.00 5.78
N VAL A 124 -8.69 -3.25 5.49
CA VAL A 124 -8.23 -3.78 4.20
C VAL A 124 -7.61 -5.15 4.45
N HIS A 125 -8.01 -6.13 3.65
CA HIS A 125 -7.56 -7.51 3.80
C HIS A 125 -7.19 -8.09 2.43
N PHE A 126 -5.93 -8.49 2.30
CA PHE A 126 -5.40 -9.25 1.17
C PHE A 126 -5.14 -10.69 1.58
N SER A 127 -5.49 -11.64 0.72
CA SER A 127 -5.09 -13.04 0.84
C SER A 127 -4.01 -13.31 -0.22
N LEU A 128 -2.82 -13.72 0.22
CA LEU A 128 -1.68 -14.09 -0.62
C LEU A 128 -1.55 -15.61 -0.65
N ALA A 129 -1.85 -16.21 -1.79
CA ALA A 129 -1.75 -17.66 -1.99
C ALA A 129 -0.36 -18.08 -2.47
N LEU A 130 0.38 -17.17 -3.13
CA LEU A 130 1.74 -17.39 -3.65
C LEU A 130 2.45 -16.06 -3.83
N GLY A 131 3.79 -16.06 -3.76
CA GLY A 131 4.63 -14.95 -4.18
C GLY A 131 5.10 -14.05 -3.04
N LYS A 132 5.36 -12.79 -3.36
CA LYS A 132 5.98 -11.82 -2.47
C LYS A 132 5.20 -10.51 -2.47
N THR A 133 5.04 -9.93 -1.31
CA THR A 133 4.48 -8.58 -1.18
C THR A 133 5.40 -7.66 -0.39
N TRP A 134 5.42 -6.41 -0.80
CA TRP A 134 5.97 -5.28 -0.05
C TRP A 134 4.83 -4.33 0.29
N ALA A 135 4.80 -3.85 1.52
CA ALA A 135 3.77 -2.92 1.95
C ALA A 135 4.38 -1.73 2.71
N ASN A 136 4.05 -0.53 2.25
CA ASN A 136 4.32 0.74 2.93
C ASN A 136 2.98 1.31 3.39
N ILE A 137 2.65 1.02 4.65
CA ILE A 137 1.34 1.34 5.23
C ILE A 137 1.44 2.62 6.05
N GLN A 138 0.60 3.59 5.71
CA GLN A 138 0.53 4.86 6.43
C GLN A 138 -0.09 4.69 7.82
N ASP A 139 0.40 5.47 8.78
CA ASP A 139 -0.24 5.56 10.10
C ASP A 139 -1.38 6.58 10.05
N VAL A 140 -2.60 6.10 9.94
CA VAL A 140 -3.77 6.96 9.97
C VAL A 140 -4.26 7.05 11.40
N PHE A 141 -4.17 8.24 12.00
CA PHE A 141 -4.62 8.49 13.36
C PHE A 141 -6.08 8.08 13.58
N GLY A 142 -6.35 7.39 14.69
CA GLY A 142 -7.69 7.00 15.08
C GLY A 142 -8.27 5.76 14.40
N SER A 143 -7.58 5.16 13.41
CA SER A 143 -8.06 3.96 12.74
C SER A 143 -8.16 2.78 13.73
N SER A 144 -9.36 2.25 13.91
CA SER A 144 -9.61 1.11 14.80
C SER A 144 -9.14 -0.23 14.21
N LYS A 145 -8.97 -0.30 12.87
CA LYS A 145 -8.51 -1.48 12.13
C LYS A 145 -7.41 -1.09 11.16
N GLY A 146 -6.55 -2.05 10.82
CA GLY A 146 -5.38 -1.86 9.97
C GLY A 146 -5.54 -2.49 8.59
N VAL A 147 -4.39 -2.70 7.96
CA VAL A 147 -4.24 -3.56 6.80
C VAL A 147 -3.84 -4.94 7.28
N GLN A 148 -4.42 -5.99 6.69
CA GLN A 148 -4.07 -7.38 6.95
C GLN A 148 -3.64 -8.04 5.65
N VAL A 149 -2.57 -8.83 5.74
CA VAL A 149 -2.17 -9.76 4.68
C VAL A 149 -2.20 -11.16 5.27
N GLU A 150 -2.99 -12.02 4.68
CA GLU A 150 -3.21 -13.40 5.11
C GLU A 150 -2.58 -14.37 4.12
N THR A 151 -1.96 -15.40 4.65
CA THR A 151 -1.54 -16.61 3.93
C THR A 151 -2.23 -17.83 4.56
N ASP A 152 -2.04 -19.00 4.00
CA ASP A 152 -2.59 -20.25 4.56
C ASP A 152 -2.17 -20.49 6.02
N ASN A 153 -1.02 -19.98 6.44
CA ASN A 153 -0.39 -20.28 7.74
C ASN A 153 -0.18 -19.08 8.65
N ALA A 154 -0.36 -17.85 8.15
CA ALA A 154 -0.14 -16.62 8.93
C ALA A 154 -1.11 -15.51 8.54
N ILE A 155 -1.48 -14.68 9.52
CA ILE A 155 -2.11 -13.38 9.29
C ILE A 155 -1.17 -12.31 9.85
N VAL A 156 -0.81 -11.35 9.00
CA VAL A 156 0.03 -10.21 9.32
C VAL A 156 -0.85 -8.97 9.41
N GLY A 157 -1.05 -8.47 10.62
CA GLY A 157 -1.81 -7.25 10.87
C GLY A 157 -0.87 -6.06 11.10
N VAL A 158 -1.12 -4.93 10.41
CA VAL A 158 -0.18 -3.82 10.38
C VAL A 158 -0.84 -2.45 10.51
N ARG A 159 -0.06 -1.52 11.08
CA ARG A 159 -0.40 -0.10 11.17
C ARG A 159 0.88 0.72 11.17
N GLY A 160 1.02 1.67 10.23
CA GLY A 160 2.18 2.56 10.17
C GLY A 160 3.51 1.81 9.97
N THR A 161 3.57 0.86 9.04
CA THR A 161 4.66 -0.11 8.95
C THR A 161 5.14 -0.27 7.52
N VAL A 162 6.46 -0.40 7.33
CA VAL A 162 7.06 -0.90 6.09
C VAL A 162 7.54 -2.32 6.35
N PHE A 163 6.99 -3.28 5.60
CA PHE A 163 7.33 -4.69 5.73
C PHE A 163 7.22 -5.42 4.40
N ARG A 164 7.82 -6.58 4.33
CA ARG A 164 7.58 -7.56 3.27
C ARG A 164 7.15 -8.90 3.82
N LEU A 165 6.36 -9.61 3.05
CA LEU A 165 5.96 -10.99 3.29
C LEU A 165 6.26 -11.80 2.03
N ASN A 166 7.00 -12.88 2.19
CA ASN A 166 7.30 -13.83 1.14
C ASN A 166 6.72 -15.19 1.50
N LEU A 167 5.93 -15.75 0.62
CA LEU A 167 5.55 -17.15 0.69
C LEU A 167 6.61 -17.96 -0.05
N LEU A 168 7.32 -18.81 0.67
CA LEU A 168 8.45 -19.59 0.15
C LEU A 168 7.97 -20.88 -0.52
N ALA A 169 8.86 -21.56 -1.25
CA ALA A 169 8.53 -22.80 -1.98
C ALA A 169 8.09 -23.95 -1.04
N ASP A 170 8.58 -23.98 0.18
CA ASP A 170 8.18 -24.92 1.23
C ASP A 170 6.85 -24.53 1.92
N ARG A 171 6.15 -23.52 1.37
CA ARG A 171 4.92 -22.92 1.89
C ARG A 171 5.08 -22.23 3.26
N SER A 172 6.31 -22.03 3.73
CA SER A 172 6.54 -21.19 4.90
C SER A 172 6.37 -19.71 4.53
N ALA A 173 5.89 -18.89 5.47
CA ALA A 173 5.77 -17.45 5.31
C ALA A 173 6.89 -16.74 6.06
N MET A 174 7.73 -15.97 5.34
CA MET A 174 8.77 -15.14 5.93
C MET A 174 8.31 -13.68 5.95
N ILE A 175 8.30 -13.08 7.12
CA ILE A 175 7.92 -11.68 7.33
C ILE A 175 9.15 -10.91 7.81
N ARG A 176 9.51 -9.81 7.13
CA ARG A 176 10.56 -8.86 7.53
C ARG A 176 9.98 -7.46 7.70
N VAL A 177 10.34 -6.80 8.80
CA VAL A 177 9.85 -5.46 9.13
C VAL A 177 11.02 -4.48 9.03
N TYR A 178 10.87 -3.46 8.19
CA TYR A 178 11.89 -2.41 8.01
C TYR A 178 11.62 -1.18 8.89
N ARG A 179 10.34 -0.85 9.07
CA ARG A 179 9.89 0.27 9.91
C ARG A 179 8.59 -0.07 10.62
N GLY A 180 8.46 0.36 11.88
CA GLY A 180 7.27 0.10 12.69
C GLY A 180 7.25 -1.29 13.31
N LYS A 181 6.08 -1.88 13.43
CA LYS A 181 5.89 -3.21 14.00
C LYS A 181 4.66 -3.90 13.39
N VAL A 182 4.69 -5.21 13.32
CA VAL A 182 3.59 -6.04 12.84
C VAL A 182 3.16 -7.04 13.92
N ALA A 183 1.87 -7.38 13.92
CA ALA A 183 1.33 -8.48 14.70
C ALA A 183 1.12 -9.68 13.76
N VAL A 184 1.83 -10.77 14.01
CA VAL A 184 1.70 -12.03 13.28
C VAL A 184 0.93 -13.02 14.13
N ARG A 185 -0.10 -13.65 13.57
CA ARG A 185 -0.94 -14.62 14.25
C ARG A 185 -1.34 -15.76 13.33
N LYS A 186 -1.77 -16.88 13.90
CA LYS A 186 -2.31 -18.00 13.15
C LYS A 186 -3.69 -17.65 12.56
N PRO A 187 -3.99 -18.04 11.32
CA PRO A 187 -5.35 -17.97 10.78
C PRO A 187 -6.30 -18.83 11.64
N GLN A 188 -7.44 -18.25 12.03
CA GLN A 188 -8.48 -19.04 12.67
C GLN A 188 -9.26 -19.78 11.59
N ARG A 189 -9.07 -21.08 11.50
CA ARG A 189 -9.87 -21.92 10.61
C ARG A 189 -11.27 -22.07 11.23
N ILE A 190 -12.25 -21.43 10.61
CA ILE A 190 -13.65 -21.71 10.94
C ILE A 190 -13.94 -23.09 10.32
N PRO A 191 -14.26 -24.14 11.10
CA PRO A 191 -14.59 -25.43 10.53
C PRO A 191 -15.76 -25.29 9.56
N ALA A 192 -15.67 -25.94 8.40
CA ALA A 192 -16.77 -25.97 7.47
C ALA A 192 -18.01 -26.66 8.11
N PRO A 193 -19.25 -26.22 7.78
CA PRO A 193 -20.43 -26.88 8.26
C PRO A 193 -20.39 -28.39 7.87
N GLY A 194 -20.37 -29.28 8.87
CA GLY A 194 -20.29 -30.73 8.68
C GLY A 194 -18.94 -31.39 9.03
N GLU A 195 -17.88 -30.63 9.33
CA GLU A 195 -16.66 -31.20 9.91
C GLU A 195 -16.91 -31.64 11.37
N PRO A 196 -16.27 -32.75 11.86
CA PRO A 196 -16.35 -33.18 13.26
C PRO A 196 -15.81 -32.04 14.15
N GLY A 197 -16.69 -31.36 14.85
CA GLY A 197 -16.39 -30.13 15.63
C GLY A 197 -17.35 -28.98 15.38
N SER A 198 -18.12 -29.00 14.28
CA SER A 198 -19.14 -27.98 13.96
C SER A 198 -20.51 -28.33 14.58
N GLN A 199 -20.54 -28.90 15.77
CA GLN A 199 -21.81 -29.03 16.47
C GLN A 199 -22.30 -27.64 16.84
N ILE A 200 -23.39 -27.20 16.19
CA ILE A 200 -24.22 -26.10 16.67
C ILE A 200 -24.76 -26.57 18.02
N GLN A 201 -24.01 -26.28 19.06
CA GLN A 201 -24.45 -26.52 20.41
C GLN A 201 -25.63 -25.58 20.65
N ARG A 202 -26.83 -26.19 20.79
CA ARG A 202 -27.99 -25.45 21.33
C ARG A 202 -27.56 -24.77 22.60
N VAL A 203 -27.70 -23.44 22.64
CA VAL A 203 -27.35 -22.61 23.78
C VAL A 203 -28.14 -23.13 24.99
N PRO A 204 -27.52 -23.74 25.99
CA PRO A 204 -28.16 -23.96 27.27
C PRO A 204 -28.27 -22.62 27.99
N GLY A 205 -29.29 -22.42 28.80
CA GLY A 205 -29.46 -21.18 29.58
C GLY A 205 -28.23 -20.78 30.40
N PRO A 206 -28.25 -19.63 31.09
CA PRO A 206 -27.08 -18.96 31.64
C PRO A 206 -26.29 -19.88 32.58
N THR A 207 -25.18 -20.40 32.10
CA THR A 207 -24.21 -21.18 32.86
C THR A 207 -23.01 -20.29 33.17
N ARG A 208 -22.45 -20.51 34.38
CA ARG A 208 -21.26 -19.81 34.92
C ARG A 208 -20.22 -19.54 33.86
N VAL A 209 -19.78 -18.29 33.76
CA VAL A 209 -18.64 -17.90 32.97
C VAL A 209 -17.44 -18.77 33.38
N PRO A 210 -16.83 -19.54 32.49
CA PRO A 210 -15.61 -20.30 32.81
C PRO A 210 -14.52 -19.28 33.17
N GLY A 211 -13.75 -19.59 34.22
CA GLY A 211 -12.58 -18.81 34.55
C GLY A 211 -11.57 -18.78 33.39
N PRO A 212 -10.54 -17.94 33.46
CA PRO A 212 -9.55 -17.81 32.38
C PRO A 212 -8.98 -19.21 32.05
N HIS A 213 -9.31 -19.71 30.85
CA HIS A 213 -8.76 -20.98 30.36
C HIS A 213 -7.39 -20.71 29.74
N ARG A 214 -6.50 -21.67 29.88
CA ARG A 214 -5.18 -21.63 29.26
C ARG A 214 -5.37 -21.54 27.76
N VAL A 215 -4.79 -20.47 27.15
CA VAL A 215 -4.70 -20.33 25.70
C VAL A 215 -3.98 -21.57 25.18
N THR A 216 -4.63 -22.34 24.32
CA THR A 216 -3.99 -23.52 23.71
C THR A 216 -2.82 -23.06 22.83
N VAL A 217 -1.82 -23.92 22.60
CA VAL A 217 -0.64 -23.65 21.73
C VAL A 217 -1.06 -23.20 20.32
N GLU A 218 -2.31 -23.33 19.96
CA GLU A 218 -2.88 -22.97 18.65
C GLU A 218 -3.15 -21.46 18.49
N GLU A 219 -3.26 -20.68 19.59
CA GLU A 219 -3.54 -19.23 19.56
C GLU A 219 -2.31 -18.42 19.95
N TRP A 220 -1.34 -18.37 19.06
CA TRP A 220 -0.16 -17.52 19.26
C TRP A 220 -0.29 -16.19 18.53
N ILE A 221 0.22 -15.11 19.17
CA ILE A 221 0.47 -13.80 18.55
C ILE A 221 1.92 -13.48 18.77
N ARG A 222 2.61 -13.05 17.72
CA ARG A 222 4.00 -12.56 17.78
C ARG A 222 4.05 -11.13 17.27
N ILE A 223 4.70 -10.28 18.04
CA ILE A 223 5.05 -8.93 17.61
C ILE A 223 6.45 -9.00 17.01
N VAL A 224 6.61 -8.47 15.81
CA VAL A 224 7.86 -8.35 15.08
C VAL A 224 8.13 -6.86 14.90
N GLU A 225 9.25 -6.40 15.42
CA GLU A 225 9.64 -5.00 15.43
C GLU A 225 10.53 -4.65 14.23
N ALA A 226 10.83 -3.37 14.07
CA ALA A 226 11.72 -2.88 13.02
C ALA A 226 13.06 -3.64 13.04
N MET A 227 13.57 -3.96 11.86
CA MET A 227 14.79 -4.75 11.64
C MET A 227 14.76 -6.17 12.21
N GLN A 228 13.54 -6.71 12.41
CA GLN A 228 13.33 -8.11 12.78
C GLN A 228 12.59 -8.87 11.69
N GLN A 229 12.84 -10.17 11.68
CA GLN A 229 12.12 -11.14 10.85
C GLN A 229 11.58 -12.28 11.69
N ILE A 230 10.50 -12.89 11.19
CA ILE A 230 9.91 -14.13 11.67
C ILE A 230 9.60 -15.03 10.47
N THR A 231 9.71 -16.34 10.68
CA THR A 231 9.23 -17.33 9.71
C THR A 231 8.13 -18.16 10.39
N VAL A 232 7.04 -18.38 9.67
CA VAL A 232 5.96 -19.27 10.07
C VAL A 232 6.00 -20.46 9.15
N SER A 233 6.18 -21.67 9.70
CA SER A 233 6.25 -22.91 8.90
C SER A 233 4.92 -23.20 8.19
N ALA A 234 4.90 -24.14 7.24
CA ALA A 234 3.70 -24.59 6.55
C ALA A 234 2.60 -25.08 7.52
N GLU A 235 3.01 -25.64 8.67
CA GLU A 235 2.11 -26.10 9.74
C GLU A 235 1.57 -24.98 10.63
N GLY A 236 2.02 -23.74 10.41
CA GLY A 236 1.63 -22.57 11.19
C GLY A 236 2.40 -22.44 12.51
N ILE A 237 3.65 -22.94 12.58
CA ILE A 237 4.52 -22.81 13.76
C ILE A 237 5.43 -21.61 13.56
N PRO A 238 5.38 -20.58 14.44
CA PRO A 238 6.22 -19.40 14.31
C PRO A 238 7.61 -19.66 14.89
N SER A 239 8.66 -19.18 14.22
CA SER A 239 9.99 -19.05 14.80
C SER A 239 10.00 -17.98 15.89
N ARG A 240 11.12 -17.86 16.60
CA ARG A 240 11.38 -16.63 17.37
C ARG A 240 11.75 -15.50 16.41
N PRO A 241 11.32 -14.26 16.67
CA PRO A 241 11.82 -13.11 15.92
C PRO A 241 13.34 -13.01 16.07
N ARG A 242 14.03 -12.70 14.96
CA ARG A 242 15.47 -12.48 14.91
C ARG A 242 15.78 -11.22 14.13
N THR A 243 16.84 -10.52 14.47
CA THR A 243 17.32 -9.37 13.70
C THR A 243 17.84 -9.81 12.34
N PHE A 244 17.78 -8.91 11.36
CA PHE A 244 18.46 -9.03 10.07
C PHE A 244 19.12 -7.70 9.72
N SER A 245 20.12 -7.71 8.84
CA SER A 245 20.71 -6.49 8.29
C SER A 245 20.12 -6.18 6.91
N MET A 246 20.20 -4.90 6.49
CA MET A 246 19.81 -4.52 5.14
C MET A 246 20.70 -5.19 4.07
N GLU A 247 21.99 -5.40 4.37
CA GLU A 247 22.94 -6.05 3.48
C GLU A 247 22.57 -7.51 3.22
N GLU A 248 22.13 -8.24 4.27
CA GLU A 248 21.66 -9.63 4.12
C GLU A 248 20.38 -9.75 3.30
N ASP A 249 19.59 -8.68 3.26
CA ASP A 249 18.28 -8.70 2.63
C ASP A 249 18.27 -8.12 1.22
N LEU A 250 19.29 -7.33 0.88
CA LEU A 250 19.34 -6.58 -0.36
C LEU A 250 19.34 -7.51 -1.58
N ASN A 251 18.35 -7.35 -2.43
CA ASN A 251 18.20 -7.99 -3.74
C ASN A 251 17.39 -7.06 -4.65
N ASP A 252 17.22 -7.38 -5.92
CA ASP A 252 16.51 -6.55 -6.90
C ASP A 252 15.12 -6.14 -6.45
N TRP A 253 14.36 -7.04 -5.84
CA TRP A 253 13.03 -6.74 -5.35
C TRP A 253 13.05 -5.74 -4.20
N VAL A 254 13.93 -5.93 -3.24
CA VAL A 254 14.08 -5.02 -2.08
C VAL A 254 14.57 -3.66 -2.53
N GLN A 255 15.62 -3.60 -3.37
CA GLN A 255 16.16 -2.35 -3.89
C GLN A 255 15.10 -1.57 -4.68
N TRP A 256 14.40 -2.24 -5.59
CA TRP A 256 13.32 -1.62 -6.36
C TRP A 256 12.24 -1.01 -5.47
N ASN A 257 11.85 -1.68 -4.37
CA ASN A 257 10.87 -1.16 -3.45
C ASN A 257 11.37 0.04 -2.65
N LEU A 258 12.63 0.00 -2.18
CA LEU A 258 13.26 1.10 -1.46
C LEU A 258 13.34 2.35 -2.35
N ASP A 259 13.77 2.20 -3.60
CA ASP A 259 13.88 3.31 -4.56
C ASP A 259 12.50 3.93 -4.85
N ARG A 260 11.46 3.10 -4.95
CA ARG A 260 10.10 3.60 -5.15
C ARG A 260 9.50 4.24 -3.91
N ASP A 261 9.84 3.77 -2.72
CA ASP A 261 9.37 4.38 -1.47
C ASP A 261 9.96 5.79 -1.24
N LEU A 262 11.10 6.11 -1.85
CA LEU A 262 11.68 7.46 -1.85
C LEU A 262 10.92 8.45 -2.74
N GLN A 263 10.04 7.97 -3.62
CA GLN A 263 9.26 8.79 -4.56
C GLN A 263 7.85 9.11 -4.06
N ILE A 264 7.47 8.59 -2.89
CA ILE A 264 6.15 8.75 -2.26
C ILE A 264 6.24 9.79 -1.14
#